data_6d680fa5ad90ede60141a7aa17d4ef34
#
_entry.id   6d680fa5ad90ede60141a7aa17d4ef34
#
_cell.length_a   1.000
_cell.length_b   1.000
_cell.length_c   1.000
_cell.angle_alpha   90.00
_cell.angle_beta   90.00
_cell.angle_gamma   90.00
#
_symmetry.space_group_name_H-M   'P 1'
#
loop_
_entity.id
_entity.type
_entity.pdbx_description
1 polymer ?
#
loop_
_entity_poly.entity_id
_entity_poly.type
_entity_poly.pdbx_seq_one_letter_code
_entity_poly.pdbx_strand_id
1 'polypeptide(L)'
;MRTAEIVRNTKETQIRVKLNVDGTGKAKLSTGLPFLEHMLDQVARHGMVDLEIEAKGDLHIDAHHTVEDVGITLGQAFAQALGDKSGVRRFGHAYVPLDEALSRVVIDFSGRPGLEYHVKYTRALIGEFDVDLMREFFQGFVNHAQVTLHIDNLRGENAHHQCETMFKAFARALRMAVERDPRAQGAIPSTKGTL
;
A
#
# COMPACT_ATOMS: atom_id res chain seq x y z
N MET A 1 10.84 -1.46 17.73
CA MET A 1 9.52 -1.49 17.05
C MET A 1 9.50 -0.38 16.02
N ARG A 2 9.22 -0.68 14.76
CA ARG A 2 9.19 0.31 13.66
C ARG A 2 7.76 0.82 13.52
N THR A 3 7.48 1.94 14.17
CA THR A 3 6.15 2.54 14.23
C THR A 3 6.16 3.96 13.70
N ALA A 4 5.03 4.41 13.17
CA ALA A 4 4.81 5.79 12.78
C ALA A 4 3.38 6.22 13.05
N GLU A 5 3.19 7.50 13.29
CA GLU A 5 1.89 8.15 13.31
C GLU A 5 1.99 9.42 12.46
N ILE A 6 1.17 9.49 11.42
CA ILE A 6 1.09 10.62 10.50
C ILE A 6 -0.31 11.22 10.56
N VAL A 7 -0.36 12.52 10.67
CA VAL A 7 -1.59 13.31 10.55
C VAL A 7 -1.44 14.26 9.36
N ARG A 8 -2.35 14.16 8.39
CA ARG A 8 -2.40 15.00 7.21
C ARG A 8 -3.76 15.70 7.17
N ASN A 9 -3.74 17.01 7.26
CA ASN A 9 -4.94 17.83 7.18
C ASN A 9 -4.79 18.81 6.01
N THR A 10 -5.76 18.79 5.13
CA THR A 10 -5.91 19.73 4.01
C THR A 10 -7.26 20.42 4.12
N LYS A 11 -7.65 21.22 3.13
CA LYS A 11 -9.01 21.76 3.04
C LYS A 11 -10.04 20.70 2.62
N GLU A 12 -9.58 19.61 2.01
CA GLU A 12 -10.39 18.54 1.41
C GLU A 12 -10.51 17.32 2.32
N THR A 13 -9.43 17.03 3.07
CA THR A 13 -9.33 15.80 3.87
C THR A 13 -8.69 16.03 5.23
N GLN A 14 -9.05 15.18 6.20
CA GLN A 14 -8.40 15.05 7.50
C GLN A 14 -8.10 13.56 7.68
N ILE A 15 -6.82 13.20 7.70
CA ILE A 15 -6.39 11.81 7.71
C ILE A 15 -5.36 11.59 8.81
N ARG A 16 -5.53 10.50 9.53
CA ARG A 16 -4.59 10.01 10.54
C ARG A 16 -4.30 8.54 10.26
N VAL A 17 -3.02 8.22 10.16
CA VAL A 17 -2.53 6.85 9.99
C VAL A 17 -1.58 6.51 11.13
N LYS A 18 -1.85 5.41 11.83
CA LYS A 18 -0.89 4.76 12.72
C LYS A 18 -0.48 3.44 12.11
N LEU A 19 0.82 3.21 12.06
CA LEU A 19 1.43 2.03 11.49
C LEU A 19 2.39 1.38 12.49
N ASN A 20 2.32 0.06 12.62
CA ASN A 20 3.37 -0.76 13.20
C ASN A 20 3.80 -1.80 12.15
N VAL A 21 5.00 -1.62 11.61
CA VAL A 21 5.56 -2.52 10.59
C VAL A 21 5.87 -3.91 11.15
N ASP A 22 6.17 -3.98 12.45
CA ASP A 22 6.44 -5.24 13.17
C ASP A 22 5.16 -5.76 13.87
N GLY A 23 4.00 -5.60 13.22
CA GLY A 23 2.68 -5.91 13.75
C GLY A 23 2.28 -7.37 13.62
N THR A 24 1.00 -7.61 13.86
CA THR A 24 0.35 -8.94 13.85
C THR A 24 -0.80 -9.03 12.84
N GLY A 25 -0.98 -8.03 12.00
CA GLY A 25 -2.02 -7.99 10.97
C GLY A 25 -3.37 -7.47 11.47
N LYS A 26 -3.37 -6.57 12.45
CA LYS A 26 -4.60 -5.96 12.98
C LYS A 26 -4.91 -4.68 12.22
N ALA A 27 -6.19 -4.51 11.87
CA ALA A 27 -6.68 -3.30 11.24
C ALA A 27 -7.79 -2.65 12.07
N LYS A 28 -7.78 -1.30 12.10
CA LYS A 28 -8.89 -0.46 12.56
C LYS A 28 -9.06 0.66 11.55
N LEU A 29 -10.11 0.61 10.76
CA LEU A 29 -10.30 1.42 9.56
C LEU A 29 -11.61 2.19 9.64
N SER A 30 -11.57 3.47 9.32
CA SER A 30 -12.74 4.35 9.25
C SER A 30 -12.45 5.43 8.20
N THR A 31 -12.81 5.17 6.96
CA THR A 31 -12.58 6.09 5.83
C THR A 31 -13.86 6.61 5.19
N GLY A 32 -15.01 6.01 5.51
CA GLY A 32 -16.27 6.24 4.83
C GLY A 32 -16.38 5.55 3.46
N LEU A 33 -15.38 4.74 3.08
CA LEU A 33 -15.32 4.00 1.82
C LEU A 33 -15.15 2.50 2.09
N PRO A 34 -16.25 1.74 2.24
CA PRO A 34 -16.20 0.34 2.67
C PRO A 34 -15.30 -0.55 1.81
N PHE A 35 -15.28 -0.33 0.49
CA PHE A 35 -14.42 -1.11 -0.39
C PHE A 35 -12.94 -0.80 -0.20
N LEU A 36 -12.57 0.46 0.00
CA LEU A 36 -11.18 0.84 0.34
C LEU A 36 -10.75 0.21 1.67
N GLU A 37 -11.63 0.24 2.68
CA GLU A 37 -11.37 -0.38 4.00
C GLU A 37 -11.14 -1.89 3.86
N HIS A 38 -11.94 -2.56 3.02
CA HIS A 38 -11.73 -3.98 2.71
C HIS A 38 -10.35 -4.22 2.07
N MET A 39 -9.91 -3.35 1.15
CA MET A 39 -8.57 -3.46 0.54
C MET A 39 -7.45 -3.18 1.56
N LEU A 40 -7.62 -2.20 2.42
CA LEU A 40 -6.64 -1.87 3.46
C LEU A 40 -6.53 -2.96 4.53
N ASP A 41 -7.63 -3.67 4.84
CA ASP A 41 -7.59 -4.86 5.70
C ASP A 41 -6.73 -5.97 5.09
N GLN A 42 -6.75 -6.15 3.74
CA GLN A 42 -5.84 -7.06 3.06
C GLN A 42 -4.37 -6.64 3.28
N VAL A 43 -4.08 -5.33 3.24
CA VAL A 43 -2.72 -4.82 3.50
C VAL A 43 -2.28 -5.17 4.91
N ALA A 44 -3.09 -4.91 5.92
CA ALA A 44 -2.76 -5.23 7.30
C ALA A 44 -2.56 -6.75 7.48
N ARG A 45 -3.55 -7.53 7.07
CA ARG A 45 -3.62 -8.98 7.28
C ARG A 45 -2.48 -9.72 6.60
N HIS A 46 -2.29 -9.51 5.30
CA HIS A 46 -1.30 -10.23 4.52
C HIS A 46 0.10 -9.61 4.60
N GLY A 47 0.18 -8.32 4.92
CA GLY A 47 1.41 -7.61 5.22
C GLY A 47 1.97 -7.88 6.62
N MET A 48 1.14 -8.43 7.54
CA MET A 48 1.47 -8.60 8.95
C MET A 48 1.87 -7.29 9.63
N VAL A 49 1.24 -6.19 9.22
CA VAL A 49 1.39 -4.88 9.84
C VAL A 49 0.15 -4.54 10.66
N ASP A 50 0.30 -3.81 11.75
CA ASP A 50 -0.87 -3.25 12.42
C ASP A 50 -1.15 -1.87 11.84
N LEU A 51 -2.41 -1.61 11.48
CA LEU A 51 -2.82 -0.43 10.73
C LEU A 51 -4.08 0.19 11.33
N GLU A 52 -3.99 1.44 11.80
CA GLU A 52 -5.15 2.24 12.17
C GLU A 52 -5.24 3.44 11.23
N ILE A 53 -6.37 3.58 10.52
CA ILE A 53 -6.63 4.68 9.60
C ILE A 53 -7.97 5.31 9.92
N GLU A 54 -7.93 6.61 10.19
CA GLU A 54 -9.10 7.47 10.30
C GLU A 54 -9.01 8.51 9.18
N ALA A 55 -10.02 8.58 8.31
CA ALA A 55 -10.09 9.55 7.24
C ALA A 55 -11.48 10.19 7.18
N LYS A 56 -11.51 11.50 7.06
CA LYS A 56 -12.69 12.28 6.77
C LYS A 56 -12.39 13.19 5.59
N GLY A 57 -13.03 12.94 4.47
CA GLY A 57 -12.87 13.70 3.24
C GLY A 57 -14.17 14.28 2.72
N ASP A 58 -14.07 15.01 1.62
CA ASP A 58 -15.16 15.68 0.92
C ASP A 58 -15.93 14.73 -0.01
N LEU A 59 -16.37 13.57 0.52
CA LEU A 59 -17.06 12.50 -0.20
C LEU A 59 -18.33 12.95 -0.92
N HIS A 60 -18.87 14.14 -0.59
CA HIS A 60 -19.98 14.74 -1.30
C HIS A 60 -19.60 15.21 -2.73
N ILE A 61 -18.32 15.39 -3.01
CA ILE A 61 -17.77 15.61 -4.35
C ILE A 61 -17.59 14.26 -5.04
N ASP A 62 -16.63 13.48 -4.58
CA ASP A 62 -16.37 12.09 -4.92
C ASP A 62 -15.38 11.47 -3.92
N ALA A 63 -14.87 10.27 -4.22
CA ALA A 63 -13.92 9.59 -3.34
C ALA A 63 -12.44 9.89 -3.67
N HIS A 64 -12.14 10.66 -4.72
CA HIS A 64 -10.78 10.85 -5.25
C HIS A 64 -9.80 11.37 -4.20
N HIS A 65 -10.10 12.53 -3.61
CA HIS A 65 -9.21 13.16 -2.63
C HIS A 65 -8.97 12.27 -1.41
N THR A 66 -10.00 11.58 -0.94
CA THR A 66 -9.88 10.67 0.21
C THR A 66 -8.97 9.49 -0.10
N VAL A 67 -9.15 8.84 -1.25
CA VAL A 67 -8.37 7.67 -1.66
C VAL A 67 -6.91 8.03 -1.89
N GLU A 68 -6.64 9.11 -2.64
CA GLU A 68 -5.29 9.60 -2.90
C GLU A 68 -4.57 9.97 -1.60
N ASP A 69 -5.22 10.77 -0.74
CA ASP A 69 -4.62 11.26 0.50
C ASP A 69 -4.40 10.14 1.54
N VAL A 70 -5.22 9.09 1.55
CA VAL A 70 -4.94 7.87 2.33
C VAL A 70 -3.69 7.19 1.81
N GLY A 71 -3.52 7.06 0.49
CA GLY A 71 -2.30 6.53 -0.13
C GLY A 71 -1.05 7.34 0.25
N ILE A 72 -1.13 8.67 0.14
CA ILE A 72 -0.08 9.62 0.54
C ILE A 72 0.31 9.42 2.00
N THR A 73 -0.67 9.45 2.90
CA THR A 73 -0.43 9.40 4.35
C THR A 73 0.12 8.05 4.78
N LEU A 74 -0.34 6.95 4.15
CA LEU A 74 0.19 5.61 4.37
C LEU A 74 1.64 5.51 3.86
N GLY A 75 1.95 6.08 2.69
CA GLY A 75 3.31 6.14 2.17
C GLY A 75 4.27 6.88 3.11
N GLN A 76 3.84 8.02 3.66
CA GLN A 76 4.60 8.78 4.66
C GLN A 76 4.83 7.97 5.94
N ALA A 77 3.83 7.20 6.38
CA ALA A 77 3.95 6.34 7.56
C ALA A 77 4.99 5.24 7.35
N PHE A 78 5.02 4.59 6.19
CA PHE A 78 6.06 3.61 5.86
C PHE A 78 7.44 4.24 5.78
N ALA A 79 7.60 5.38 5.12
CA ALA A 79 8.87 6.09 5.05
C ALA A 79 9.42 6.43 6.44
N GLN A 80 8.55 6.97 7.33
CA GLN A 80 8.95 7.31 8.70
C GLN A 80 9.28 6.07 9.53
N ALA A 81 8.48 5.00 9.46
CA ALA A 81 8.68 3.80 10.25
C ALA A 81 9.94 3.03 9.86
N LEU A 82 10.34 3.07 8.58
CA LEU A 82 11.53 2.38 8.06
C LEU A 82 12.82 3.18 8.22
N GLY A 83 12.72 4.51 8.34
CA GLY A 83 13.87 5.39 8.49
C GLY A 83 14.89 5.21 7.36
N ASP A 84 16.14 4.94 7.70
CA ASP A 84 17.25 4.74 6.75
C ASP A 84 17.23 3.37 6.03
N LYS A 85 16.24 2.54 6.33
CA LYS A 85 16.05 1.19 5.77
C LYS A 85 17.19 0.21 6.10
N SER A 86 17.94 0.48 7.17
CA SER A 86 19.00 -0.42 7.63
C SER A 86 18.49 -1.81 7.98
N GLY A 87 19.14 -2.83 7.44
CA GLY A 87 18.86 -4.23 7.75
C GLY A 87 17.55 -4.79 7.21
N VAL A 88 16.84 -4.08 6.32
CA VAL A 88 15.66 -4.63 5.63
C VAL A 88 16.07 -5.39 4.37
N ARG A 89 15.18 -6.27 3.88
CA ARG A 89 15.40 -6.99 2.61
C ARG A 89 15.35 -6.06 1.40
N ARG A 90 14.65 -4.93 1.48
CA ARG A 90 14.49 -3.91 0.45
C ARG A 90 13.58 -4.31 -0.71
N PHE A 91 13.78 -5.51 -1.27
CA PHE A 91 13.01 -6.02 -2.41
C PHE A 91 11.95 -7.01 -1.94
N GLY A 92 10.77 -6.91 -2.52
CA GLY A 92 9.71 -7.88 -2.28
C GLY A 92 8.90 -8.14 -3.54
N HIS A 93 8.36 -9.34 -3.64
CA HIS A 93 7.47 -9.72 -4.73
C HIS A 93 6.48 -10.77 -4.29
N ALA A 94 5.35 -10.82 -4.98
CA ALA A 94 4.36 -11.87 -4.79
C ALA A 94 3.51 -12.07 -6.04
N TYR A 95 3.13 -13.32 -6.28
CA TYR A 95 2.02 -13.72 -7.14
C TYR A 95 0.89 -14.20 -6.23
N VAL A 96 -0.30 -13.64 -6.37
CA VAL A 96 -1.44 -14.03 -5.54
C VAL A 96 -2.65 -14.27 -6.42
N PRO A 97 -3.27 -15.46 -6.35
CA PRO A 97 -4.54 -15.76 -7.01
C PRO A 97 -5.72 -15.45 -6.11
N LEU A 98 -6.86 -15.18 -6.71
CA LEU A 98 -8.20 -15.30 -6.14
C LEU A 98 -9.11 -15.83 -7.24
N ASP A 99 -9.53 -17.09 -7.11
CA ASP A 99 -10.28 -17.82 -8.12
C ASP A 99 -9.65 -17.67 -9.52
N GLU A 100 -10.31 -17.01 -10.46
CA GLU A 100 -9.85 -16.80 -11.85
C GLU A 100 -8.84 -15.63 -11.99
N ALA A 101 -8.74 -14.76 -10.99
CA ALA A 101 -7.83 -13.61 -11.03
C ALA A 101 -6.44 -13.96 -10.49
N LEU A 102 -5.43 -13.37 -11.09
CA LEU A 102 -4.03 -13.50 -10.70
C LEU A 102 -3.32 -12.18 -10.88
N SER A 103 -2.70 -11.69 -9.81
CA SER A 103 -1.85 -10.49 -9.86
C SER A 103 -0.42 -10.78 -9.43
N ARG A 104 0.51 -10.00 -9.99
CA ARG A 104 1.92 -9.93 -9.60
C ARG A 104 2.22 -8.54 -9.09
N VAL A 105 2.91 -8.44 -7.97
CA VAL A 105 3.45 -7.19 -7.45
C VAL A 105 4.93 -7.34 -7.14
N VAL A 106 5.72 -6.33 -7.53
CA VAL A 106 7.15 -6.22 -7.19
C VAL A 106 7.40 -4.83 -6.62
N ILE A 107 8.09 -4.76 -5.48
CA ILE A 107 8.42 -3.50 -4.80
C ILE A 107 9.91 -3.42 -4.50
N ASP A 108 10.49 -2.21 -4.69
CA ASP A 108 11.83 -1.83 -4.25
C ASP A 108 11.75 -0.56 -3.40
N PHE A 109 12.19 -0.63 -2.14
CA PHE A 109 12.36 0.54 -1.27
C PHE A 109 13.62 1.33 -1.67
N SER A 110 13.64 1.77 -2.92
CA SER A 110 14.80 2.34 -3.62
C SER A 110 15.17 3.78 -3.23
N GLY A 111 14.29 4.49 -2.50
CA GLY A 111 14.40 5.95 -2.32
C GLY A 111 13.99 6.75 -3.56
N ARG A 112 13.49 6.11 -4.61
CA ARG A 112 13.06 6.73 -5.87
C ARG A 112 11.64 6.32 -6.22
N PRO A 113 10.68 7.27 -6.27
CA PRO A 113 9.32 6.95 -6.62
C PRO A 113 9.20 6.54 -8.09
N GLY A 114 8.44 5.48 -8.35
CA GLY A 114 8.09 5.03 -9.69
C GLY A 114 6.96 4.01 -9.63
N LEU A 115 5.89 4.24 -10.38
CA LEU A 115 4.75 3.34 -10.47
C LEU A 115 4.58 2.83 -11.90
N GLU A 116 4.68 1.51 -12.06
CA GLU A 116 4.26 0.79 -13.26
C GLU A 116 2.96 0.04 -12.93
N TYR A 117 1.86 0.48 -13.53
CA TYR A 117 0.52 -0.01 -13.21
C TYR A 117 -0.16 -0.57 -14.45
N HIS A 118 -0.14 -1.89 -14.57
CA HIS A 118 -0.68 -2.62 -15.72
C HIS A 118 -1.92 -3.42 -15.32
N VAL A 119 -3.02 -2.71 -15.13
CA VAL A 119 -4.31 -3.28 -14.74
C VAL A 119 -5.38 -2.81 -15.71
N LYS A 120 -6.15 -3.76 -16.23
CA LYS A 120 -7.33 -3.49 -17.05
C LYS A 120 -8.54 -4.11 -16.37
N TYR A 121 -9.34 -3.26 -15.75
CA TYR A 121 -10.56 -3.72 -15.09
C TYR A 121 -11.64 -4.09 -16.09
N THR A 122 -12.44 -5.08 -15.73
CA THR A 122 -13.57 -5.55 -16.54
C THR A 122 -14.81 -4.67 -16.40
N ARG A 123 -14.83 -3.78 -15.42
CA ARG A 123 -15.87 -2.79 -15.17
C ARG A 123 -15.30 -1.58 -14.45
N ALA A 124 -15.98 -0.43 -14.55
CA ALA A 124 -15.55 0.83 -13.92
C ALA A 124 -15.89 0.90 -12.42
N LEU A 125 -16.91 0.19 -11.96
CA LEU A 125 -17.39 0.28 -10.58
C LEU A 125 -17.43 -1.10 -9.91
N ILE A 126 -17.05 -1.12 -8.62
CA ILE A 126 -17.28 -2.23 -7.70
C ILE A 126 -18.19 -1.71 -6.57
N GLY A 127 -19.48 -2.09 -6.63
CA GLY A 127 -20.49 -1.36 -5.87
C GLY A 127 -20.52 0.10 -6.33
N GLU A 128 -20.31 1.02 -5.40
CA GLU A 128 -20.22 2.46 -5.69
C GLU A 128 -18.77 2.96 -5.84
N PHE A 129 -17.78 2.08 -5.71
CA PHE A 129 -16.36 2.44 -5.74
C PHE A 129 -15.83 2.44 -7.17
N ASP A 130 -15.27 3.58 -7.60
CA ASP A 130 -14.61 3.73 -8.89
C ASP A 130 -13.22 3.05 -8.87
N VAL A 131 -12.99 2.11 -9.77
CA VAL A 131 -11.73 1.33 -9.83
C VAL A 131 -10.53 2.15 -10.28
N ASP A 132 -10.72 3.28 -10.97
CA ASP A 132 -9.64 4.17 -11.40
C ASP A 132 -8.91 4.78 -10.19
N LEU A 133 -9.62 4.92 -9.07
CA LEU A 133 -9.05 5.42 -7.80
C LEU A 133 -7.98 4.50 -7.21
N MET A 134 -7.94 3.23 -7.59
CA MET A 134 -6.89 2.32 -7.14
C MET A 134 -5.50 2.75 -7.62
N ARG A 135 -5.40 3.27 -8.84
CA ARG A 135 -4.15 3.82 -9.36
C ARG A 135 -3.72 5.04 -8.56
N GLU A 136 -4.64 5.92 -8.20
CA GLU A 136 -4.34 7.13 -7.43
C GLU A 136 -3.87 6.80 -6.01
N PHE A 137 -4.48 5.79 -5.37
CA PHE A 137 -3.99 5.26 -4.10
C PHE A 137 -2.52 4.82 -4.18
N PHE A 138 -2.18 3.98 -5.17
CA PHE A 138 -0.82 3.48 -5.33
C PHE A 138 0.16 4.57 -5.75
N GLN A 139 -0.26 5.56 -6.55
CA GLN A 139 0.58 6.70 -6.93
C GLN A 139 0.90 7.56 -5.70
N GLY A 140 -0.11 7.87 -4.87
CA GLY A 140 0.07 8.58 -3.60
C GLY A 140 1.04 7.83 -2.67
N PHE A 141 0.84 6.52 -2.51
CA PHE A 141 1.73 5.68 -1.71
C PHE A 141 3.18 5.68 -2.23
N VAL A 142 3.38 5.43 -3.51
CA VAL A 142 4.71 5.34 -4.15
C VAL A 142 5.50 6.63 -3.98
N ASN A 143 4.85 7.76 -4.24
CA ASN A 143 5.48 9.09 -4.17
C ASN A 143 5.98 9.42 -2.76
N HIS A 144 5.29 8.93 -1.71
CA HIS A 144 5.57 9.31 -0.33
C HIS A 144 6.30 8.22 0.47
N ALA A 145 6.17 6.95 0.08
CA ALA A 145 7.01 5.87 0.59
C ALA A 145 8.39 5.84 -0.09
N GLN A 146 8.58 6.60 -1.19
CA GLN A 146 9.81 6.64 -1.98
C GLN A 146 10.23 5.27 -2.47
N VAL A 147 9.29 4.57 -3.11
CA VAL A 147 9.47 3.21 -3.63
C VAL A 147 9.27 3.14 -5.13
N THR A 148 9.88 2.15 -5.76
CA THR A 148 9.51 1.71 -7.10
C THR A 148 8.55 0.52 -6.97
N LEU A 149 7.38 0.61 -7.60
CA LEU A 149 6.31 -0.38 -7.48
C LEU A 149 5.81 -0.79 -8.87
N HIS A 150 5.81 -2.07 -9.14
CA HIS A 150 5.21 -2.67 -10.33
C HIS A 150 4.00 -3.50 -9.93
N ILE A 151 2.86 -3.25 -10.55
CA ILE A 151 1.60 -3.96 -10.36
C ILE A 151 1.10 -4.45 -11.71
N ASP A 152 0.98 -5.76 -11.85
CA ASP A 152 0.39 -6.38 -13.03
C ASP A 152 -0.80 -7.25 -12.62
N ASN A 153 -1.98 -6.98 -13.16
CA ASN A 153 -3.05 -7.96 -13.16
C ASN A 153 -2.91 -8.83 -14.41
N LEU A 154 -2.44 -10.06 -14.22
CA LEU A 154 -2.10 -10.97 -15.32
C LEU A 154 -3.33 -11.59 -15.96
N ARG A 155 -4.39 -11.79 -15.18
CA ARG A 155 -5.70 -12.28 -15.61
C ARG A 155 -6.76 -12.01 -14.55
N GLY A 156 -8.03 -12.02 -14.92
CA GLY A 156 -9.19 -11.85 -14.05
C GLY A 156 -10.39 -11.36 -14.84
N GLU A 157 -11.57 -11.83 -14.46
CA GLU A 157 -12.83 -11.46 -15.07
C GLU A 157 -13.72 -10.66 -14.12
N ASN A 158 -13.60 -10.90 -12.82
CA ASN A 158 -14.31 -10.16 -11.79
C ASN A 158 -13.43 -9.01 -11.27
N ALA A 159 -13.90 -7.76 -11.42
CA ALA A 159 -13.13 -6.57 -11.02
C ALA A 159 -12.82 -6.55 -9.50
N HIS A 160 -13.71 -7.06 -8.65
CA HIS A 160 -13.43 -7.23 -7.21
C HIS A 160 -12.24 -8.17 -7.00
N HIS A 161 -12.24 -9.35 -7.65
CA HIS A 161 -11.13 -10.30 -7.57
C HIS A 161 -9.83 -9.70 -8.12
N GLN A 162 -9.89 -8.92 -9.21
CA GLN A 162 -8.72 -8.21 -9.74
C GLN A 162 -8.14 -7.24 -8.70
N CYS A 163 -8.96 -6.38 -8.07
CA CYS A 163 -8.51 -5.48 -7.00
C CYS A 163 -7.95 -6.24 -5.81
N GLU A 164 -8.68 -7.23 -5.31
CA GLU A 164 -8.28 -7.93 -4.09
C GLU A 164 -6.99 -8.72 -4.27
N THR A 165 -6.76 -9.36 -5.43
CA THR A 165 -5.48 -10.04 -5.71
C THR A 165 -4.31 -9.06 -5.76
N MET A 166 -4.51 -7.84 -6.27
CA MET A 166 -3.47 -6.81 -6.27
C MET A 166 -3.11 -6.39 -4.85
N PHE A 167 -4.10 -6.10 -3.99
CA PHE A 167 -3.85 -5.69 -2.61
C PHE A 167 -3.22 -6.81 -1.78
N LYS A 168 -3.64 -8.06 -1.98
CA LYS A 168 -2.99 -9.22 -1.34
C LYS A 168 -1.55 -9.39 -1.82
N ALA A 169 -1.30 -9.28 -3.13
CA ALA A 169 0.04 -9.38 -3.70
C ALA A 169 0.92 -8.21 -3.23
N PHE A 170 0.38 -6.98 -3.20
CA PHE A 170 1.06 -5.81 -2.65
C PHE A 170 1.44 -6.03 -1.18
N ALA A 171 0.51 -6.46 -0.35
CA ALA A 171 0.74 -6.72 1.06
C ALA A 171 1.84 -7.78 1.30
N ARG A 172 1.83 -8.87 0.51
CA ARG A 172 2.85 -9.92 0.59
C ARG A 172 4.22 -9.44 0.12
N ALA A 173 4.28 -8.68 -0.98
CA ALA A 173 5.50 -8.07 -1.47
C ALA A 173 6.07 -7.05 -0.47
N LEU A 174 5.19 -6.21 0.09
CA LEU A 174 5.52 -5.24 1.13
C LEU A 174 6.12 -5.93 2.35
N ARG A 175 5.45 -6.97 2.89
CA ARG A 175 5.95 -7.77 4.02
C ARG A 175 7.35 -8.27 3.76
N MET A 176 7.59 -8.89 2.58
CA MET A 176 8.90 -9.40 2.21
C MET A 176 9.96 -8.29 2.17
N ALA A 177 9.62 -7.13 1.59
CA ALA A 177 10.58 -6.03 1.42
C ALA A 177 10.97 -5.38 2.75
N VAL A 178 10.02 -5.24 3.70
CA VAL A 178 10.27 -4.58 4.99
C VAL A 178 10.79 -5.54 6.07
N GLU A 179 10.78 -6.85 5.82
CA GLU A 179 11.34 -7.85 6.73
C GLU A 179 12.83 -7.57 7.00
N ARG A 180 13.25 -7.74 8.26
CA ARG A 180 14.67 -7.67 8.59
C ARG A 180 15.40 -8.88 8.03
N ASP A 181 16.52 -8.64 7.37
CA ASP A 181 17.43 -9.70 6.94
C ASP A 181 18.49 -9.93 8.03
N PRO A 182 18.46 -11.07 8.75
CA PRO A 182 19.43 -11.34 9.80
C PRO A 182 20.87 -11.45 9.29
N ARG A 183 21.04 -11.73 7.99
CA ARG A 183 22.38 -11.80 7.35
C ARG A 183 22.94 -10.43 7.01
N ALA A 184 22.10 -9.40 6.87
CA ALA A 184 22.52 -8.03 6.56
C ALA A 184 23.22 -7.34 7.74
N GLN A 185 23.05 -7.85 8.99
CA GLN A 185 23.67 -7.31 10.21
C GLN A 185 23.48 -5.77 10.36
N GLY A 186 22.32 -5.26 9.93
CA GLY A 186 22.00 -3.84 9.97
C GLY A 186 22.58 -3.01 8.82
N ALA A 187 23.25 -3.60 7.84
CA ALA A 187 23.72 -2.87 6.68
C ALA A 187 22.58 -2.30 5.83
N ILE A 188 22.80 -1.14 5.22
CA ILE A 188 21.90 -0.59 4.22
C ILE A 188 22.05 -1.42 2.92
N PRO A 189 20.95 -1.98 2.39
CA PRO A 189 21.00 -2.90 1.25
C PRO A 189 21.21 -2.15 -0.09
N SER A 190 22.31 -1.45 -0.21
CA SER A 190 22.68 -0.66 -1.38
C SER A 190 24.19 -0.62 -1.56
N THR A 191 24.66 -0.85 -2.78
CA THR A 191 26.09 -0.69 -3.14
C THR A 191 26.57 0.75 -3.03
N LYS A 192 25.63 1.72 -2.96
CA LYS A 192 25.94 3.15 -2.74
C LYS A 192 26.11 3.50 -1.26
N GLY A 193 25.77 2.59 -0.33
CA GLY A 193 25.77 2.84 1.11
C GLY A 193 24.62 3.74 1.61
N THR A 194 23.67 4.10 0.74
CA THR A 194 22.49 4.92 1.04
C THR A 194 21.31 4.56 0.14
N LEU A 195 20.10 4.88 0.60
CA LEU A 195 18.81 4.72 -0.12
C LEU A 195 17.94 5.95 0.02
#